data_52614e49e2b0a2f0257ee24c9f4dd30f
#
_entry.id   52614e49e2b0a2f0257ee24c9f4dd30f
#
_cell.length_a   1.000
_cell.length_b   1.000
_cell.length_c   1.000
_cell.angle_alpha   90.00
_cell.angle_beta   90.00
_cell.angle_gamma   90.00
#
_symmetry.space_group_name_H-M   'P 1'
#
loop_
_entity.id
_entity.type
_entity.pdbx_description
1 polymer ?
#
loop_
_entity_poly.entity_id
_entity_poly.type
_entity_poly.pdbx_seq_one_letter_code
_entity_poly.pdbx_strand_id
1 'polypeptide(L)'
;MRIFIIRHGDPDYANDTLTEKGHREAALLAEKLGKEKIDYFYSSPLGRAQRTCDYVAKAHGKQSAVVVKDWLKEFGCPIHFPSGELRYYPWDTLPNDWVNTPAMYDKDGWYKQDVYAAANMEQVWRVVTDGLDALLASHGYRRDGNIYRTEKGHTDTIALFCHGGLEMVLLSHLCGVAPMPMWHHFVALPSSVTTLYTEERIEGEAVFRCCGFGDIGHLYAGGEEPSKSSRFPETFHSDCKHD
;
A
#
# COMPACT_ATOMS: atom_id res chain seq x y z
N MET A 1 -5.15 11.69 -13.50
CA MET A 1 -5.77 11.43 -12.17
C MET A 1 -4.72 11.43 -11.08
N ARG A 2 -5.13 11.51 -9.81
CA ARG A 2 -4.25 11.39 -8.64
C ARG A 2 -4.71 10.20 -7.79
N ILE A 3 -3.73 9.45 -7.25
CA ILE A 3 -3.98 8.36 -6.31
C ILE A 3 -3.29 8.69 -4.99
N PHE A 4 -4.03 8.65 -3.89
CA PHE A 4 -3.48 8.54 -2.55
C PHE A 4 -3.55 7.09 -2.11
N ILE A 5 -2.41 6.47 -1.80
CA ILE A 5 -2.33 5.21 -1.09
C ILE A 5 -2.04 5.56 0.37
N ILE A 6 -2.93 5.13 1.26
CA ILE A 6 -2.91 5.54 2.66
C ILE A 6 -2.84 4.29 3.52
N ARG A 7 -1.77 4.16 4.28
CA ARG A 7 -1.67 3.10 5.27
C ARG A 7 -2.53 3.44 6.49
N HIS A 8 -3.19 2.44 7.07
CA HIS A 8 -3.91 2.61 8.34
C HIS A 8 -3.03 3.19 9.44
N GLY A 9 -3.61 3.90 10.41
CA GLY A 9 -2.93 4.37 11.62
C GLY A 9 -2.41 3.24 12.50
N ASP A 10 -1.73 3.58 13.59
CA ASP A 10 -1.15 2.59 14.52
C ASP A 10 -2.17 1.53 14.95
N PRO A 11 -1.88 0.21 14.70
CA PRO A 11 -2.89 -0.83 14.77
C PRO A 11 -2.99 -1.50 16.13
N ASP A 12 -4.21 -1.75 16.57
CA ASP A 12 -4.57 -2.79 17.52
C ASP A 12 -4.95 -4.05 16.73
N TYR A 13 -3.99 -4.95 16.53
CA TYR A 13 -4.19 -6.17 15.74
C TYR A 13 -5.16 -7.15 16.43
N ALA A 14 -5.23 -7.16 17.76
CA ALA A 14 -6.08 -8.09 18.50
C ALA A 14 -7.57 -7.81 18.26
N ASN A 15 -7.93 -6.53 18.14
CA ASN A 15 -9.31 -6.09 17.94
C ASN A 15 -9.58 -5.60 16.50
N ASP A 16 -8.61 -5.72 15.59
CA ASP A 16 -8.64 -5.20 14.21
C ASP A 16 -9.13 -3.74 14.15
N THR A 17 -8.56 -2.90 14.99
CA THR A 17 -8.89 -1.47 15.06
C THR A 17 -7.61 -0.63 15.21
N LEU A 18 -7.74 0.62 15.59
CA LEU A 18 -6.64 1.53 15.92
C LEU A 18 -6.37 1.55 17.41
N THR A 19 -5.11 1.73 17.80
CA THR A 19 -4.75 2.12 19.16
C THR A 19 -5.18 3.58 19.44
N GLU A 20 -5.07 4.04 20.68
CA GLU A 20 -5.28 5.46 21.00
C GLU A 20 -4.34 6.37 20.17
N LYS A 21 -3.08 5.92 19.98
CA LYS A 21 -2.12 6.59 19.09
C LYS A 21 -2.64 6.62 17.65
N GLY A 22 -3.07 5.47 17.11
CA GLY A 22 -3.61 5.37 15.77
C GLY A 22 -4.85 6.24 15.53
N HIS A 23 -5.68 6.45 16.55
CA HIS A 23 -6.80 7.39 16.47
C HIS A 23 -6.32 8.85 16.38
N ARG A 24 -5.27 9.25 17.13
CA ARG A 24 -4.68 10.60 16.99
C ARG A 24 -4.02 10.78 15.62
N GLU A 25 -3.26 9.80 15.14
CA GLU A 25 -2.67 9.80 13.80
C GLU A 25 -3.75 9.97 12.72
N ALA A 26 -4.86 9.22 12.80
CA ALA A 26 -5.95 9.31 11.83
C ALA A 26 -6.68 10.67 11.89
N ALA A 27 -6.78 11.30 13.06
CA ALA A 27 -7.34 12.64 13.21
C ALA A 27 -6.46 13.70 12.54
N LEU A 28 -5.14 13.67 12.76
CA LEU A 28 -4.19 14.56 12.09
C LEU A 28 -4.15 14.34 10.57
N LEU A 29 -4.24 13.09 10.13
CA LEU A 29 -4.37 12.75 8.72
C LEU A 29 -5.63 13.38 8.10
N ALA A 30 -6.76 13.32 8.83
CA ALA A 30 -8.02 13.93 8.37
C ALA A 30 -7.93 15.46 8.27
N GLU A 31 -7.20 16.12 9.16
CA GLU A 31 -6.95 17.57 9.09
C GLU A 31 -6.13 17.94 7.84
N LYS A 32 -5.13 17.12 7.48
CA LYS A 32 -4.31 17.31 6.28
C LYS A 32 -5.12 17.04 5.03
N LEU A 33 -5.70 15.84 4.92
CA LEU A 33 -6.40 15.41 3.70
C LEU A 33 -7.76 16.08 3.53
N GLY A 34 -8.37 16.61 4.59
CA GLY A 34 -9.59 17.42 4.51
C GLY A 34 -9.42 18.73 3.72
N LYS A 35 -8.18 19.16 3.49
CA LYS A 35 -7.84 20.33 2.65
C LYS A 35 -7.64 19.95 1.17
N GLU A 36 -7.57 18.66 0.88
CA GLU A 36 -7.38 18.14 -0.48
C GLU A 36 -8.73 17.84 -1.12
N LYS A 37 -8.82 17.92 -2.44
CA LYS A 37 -9.98 17.39 -3.16
C LYS A 37 -9.81 15.87 -3.30
N ILE A 38 -10.72 15.09 -2.72
CA ILE A 38 -10.80 13.64 -2.90
C ILE A 38 -12.19 13.31 -3.48
N ASP A 39 -12.20 12.72 -4.65
CA ASP A 39 -13.45 12.44 -5.37
C ASP A 39 -14.02 11.08 -4.96
N TYR A 40 -13.17 10.05 -4.75
CA TYR A 40 -13.58 8.69 -4.47
C TYR A 40 -12.78 8.08 -3.32
N PHE A 41 -13.46 7.33 -2.45
CA PHE A 41 -12.91 6.68 -1.26
C PHE A 41 -13.05 5.17 -1.39
N TYR A 42 -11.94 4.46 -1.28
CA TYR A 42 -11.88 3.01 -1.27
C TYR A 42 -11.15 2.52 -0.02
N SER A 43 -11.68 1.50 0.63
CA SER A 43 -11.07 0.98 1.86
C SER A 43 -10.92 -0.53 1.81
N SER A 44 -9.85 -1.01 2.45
CA SER A 44 -9.71 -2.40 2.87
C SER A 44 -10.91 -2.84 3.73
N PRO A 45 -11.30 -4.13 3.72
CA PRO A 45 -12.32 -4.65 4.62
C PRO A 45 -11.84 -4.73 6.08
N LEU A 46 -10.52 -4.61 6.36
CA LEU A 46 -9.99 -4.71 7.72
C LEU A 46 -10.30 -3.46 8.55
N GLY A 47 -10.72 -3.68 9.79
CA GLY A 47 -11.27 -2.63 10.65
C GLY A 47 -10.32 -1.44 10.86
N ARG A 48 -9.01 -1.67 11.08
CA ARG A 48 -8.01 -0.61 11.23
C ARG A 48 -7.93 0.33 10.02
N ALA A 49 -8.07 -0.19 8.80
CA ALA A 49 -8.08 0.62 7.58
C ALA A 49 -9.41 1.38 7.43
N GLN A 50 -10.53 0.71 7.72
CA GLN A 50 -11.85 1.36 7.72
C GLN A 50 -11.90 2.51 8.74
N ARG A 51 -11.38 2.31 9.96
CA ARG A 51 -11.33 3.37 10.98
C ARG A 51 -10.51 4.56 10.52
N THR A 52 -9.35 4.33 9.89
CA THR A 52 -8.54 5.43 9.33
C THR A 52 -9.30 6.16 8.23
N CYS A 53 -9.96 5.42 7.33
CA CYS A 53 -10.80 5.97 6.27
C CYS A 53 -11.95 6.81 6.82
N ASP A 54 -12.63 6.35 7.86
CA ASP A 54 -13.77 7.03 8.48
C ASP A 54 -13.43 8.46 8.92
N TYR A 55 -12.23 8.68 9.50
CA TYR A 55 -11.78 10.03 9.88
C TYR A 55 -11.69 10.97 8.69
N VAL A 56 -11.04 10.51 7.61
CA VAL A 56 -10.85 11.33 6.41
C VAL A 56 -12.16 11.51 5.65
N ALA A 57 -12.94 10.45 5.47
CA ALA A 57 -14.24 10.51 4.79
C ALA A 57 -15.23 11.42 5.54
N LYS A 58 -15.19 11.45 6.88
CA LYS A 58 -15.98 12.36 7.71
C LYS A 58 -15.60 13.81 7.46
N ALA A 59 -14.32 14.14 7.35
CA ALA A 59 -13.85 15.49 7.05
C ALA A 59 -14.37 15.99 5.67
N HIS A 60 -14.69 15.05 4.76
CA HIS A 60 -15.28 15.34 3.44
C HIS A 60 -16.81 15.21 3.39
N GLY A 61 -17.47 14.79 4.48
CA GLY A 61 -18.91 14.48 4.46
C GLY A 61 -19.29 13.31 3.54
N LYS A 62 -18.33 12.37 3.29
CA LYS A 62 -18.45 11.28 2.30
C LYS A 62 -18.43 9.88 2.92
N GLN A 63 -18.75 9.70 4.21
CA GLN A 63 -18.70 8.39 4.86
C GLN A 63 -19.58 7.34 4.17
N SER A 64 -20.75 7.72 3.72
CA SER A 64 -21.66 6.82 2.98
C SER A 64 -21.23 6.50 1.54
N ALA A 65 -20.21 7.18 1.03
CA ALA A 65 -19.66 6.99 -0.31
C ALA A 65 -18.38 6.13 -0.32
N VAL A 66 -17.94 5.64 0.86
CA VAL A 66 -16.79 4.74 0.96
C VAL A 66 -17.14 3.38 0.38
N VAL A 67 -16.33 2.90 -0.56
CA VAL A 67 -16.50 1.58 -1.18
C VAL A 67 -15.42 0.63 -0.65
N VAL A 68 -15.85 -0.45 -0.01
CA VAL A 68 -14.95 -1.50 0.47
C VAL A 68 -14.54 -2.41 -0.69
N LYS A 69 -13.25 -2.73 -0.76
CA LYS A 69 -12.66 -3.62 -1.76
C LYS A 69 -11.86 -4.72 -1.06
N ASP A 70 -12.27 -5.97 -1.23
CA ASP A 70 -11.63 -7.11 -0.54
C ASP A 70 -10.16 -7.29 -0.91
N TRP A 71 -9.76 -6.94 -2.11
CA TRP A 71 -8.38 -7.01 -2.56
C TRP A 71 -7.46 -5.93 -1.93
N LEU A 72 -8.01 -4.93 -1.23
CA LEU A 72 -7.24 -3.94 -0.47
C LEU A 72 -6.80 -4.43 0.93
N LYS A 73 -7.13 -5.65 1.35
CA LYS A 73 -6.63 -6.24 2.60
C LYS A 73 -5.12 -6.45 2.55
N GLU A 74 -4.48 -6.61 3.73
CA GLU A 74 -3.04 -6.85 3.78
C GLU A 74 -2.63 -8.04 2.91
N PHE A 75 -1.51 -7.86 2.19
CA PHE A 75 -0.99 -8.83 1.24
C PHE A 75 -0.28 -9.96 1.95
N GLY A 76 -0.61 -11.20 1.59
CA GLY A 76 0.06 -12.38 2.12
C GLY A 76 -0.79 -13.63 2.06
N CYS A 77 -0.13 -14.74 2.25
CA CYS A 77 -0.72 -16.07 2.42
C CYS A 77 0.25 -16.96 3.20
N PRO A 78 -0.17 -18.13 3.67
CA PRO A 78 0.73 -19.08 4.33
C PRO A 78 1.87 -19.51 3.40
N ILE A 79 3.11 -19.31 3.83
CA ILE A 79 4.34 -19.65 3.10
C ILE A 79 5.15 -20.62 3.96
N HIS A 80 5.38 -21.83 3.48
CA HIS A 80 6.24 -22.82 4.14
C HIS A 80 7.67 -22.67 3.62
N PHE A 81 8.57 -22.17 4.46
CA PHE A 81 9.98 -22.03 4.12
C PHE A 81 10.74 -23.35 4.24
N PRO A 82 11.87 -23.55 3.52
CA PRO A 82 12.70 -24.75 3.63
C PRO A 82 13.25 -25.01 5.03
N SER A 83 13.34 -23.98 5.87
CA SER A 83 13.69 -24.08 7.30
C SER A 83 12.64 -24.80 8.14
N GLY A 84 11.45 -25.08 7.59
CA GLY A 84 10.29 -25.62 8.31
C GLY A 84 9.40 -24.53 8.95
N GLU A 85 9.78 -23.27 8.83
CA GLU A 85 8.97 -22.16 9.36
C GLU A 85 7.76 -21.87 8.48
N LEU A 86 6.62 -21.60 9.13
CA LEU A 86 5.41 -21.06 8.50
C LEU A 86 5.39 -19.53 8.73
N ARG A 87 5.40 -18.77 7.66
CA ARG A 87 5.23 -17.32 7.69
C ARG A 87 4.08 -16.91 6.78
N TYR A 88 3.59 -15.68 6.90
CA TYR A 88 2.44 -15.21 6.13
C TYR A 88 2.78 -14.14 5.11
N TYR A 89 3.96 -13.52 5.23
CA TYR A 89 4.30 -12.34 4.46
C TYR A 89 5.60 -12.53 3.68
N PRO A 90 5.64 -12.16 2.40
CA PRO A 90 6.87 -12.25 1.61
C PRO A 90 8.04 -11.44 2.19
N TRP A 91 7.78 -10.35 2.90
CA TRP A 91 8.81 -9.54 3.55
C TRP A 91 9.40 -10.16 4.82
N ASP A 92 8.87 -11.30 5.26
CA ASP A 92 9.49 -12.12 6.30
C ASP A 92 10.64 -12.98 5.76
N THR A 93 10.86 -12.98 4.44
CA THR A 93 11.99 -13.67 3.80
C THR A 93 13.30 -13.04 4.25
N LEU A 94 14.23 -13.88 4.73
CA LEU A 94 15.51 -13.36 5.22
C LEU A 94 16.39 -12.86 4.06
N PRO A 95 17.25 -11.84 4.28
CA PRO A 95 18.07 -11.26 3.23
C PRO A 95 18.87 -12.28 2.42
N ASN A 96 19.48 -13.28 3.10
CA ASN A 96 20.28 -14.32 2.43
C ASN A 96 19.47 -15.18 1.44
N ASP A 97 18.14 -15.25 1.61
CA ASP A 97 17.29 -16.11 0.80
C ASP A 97 16.83 -15.42 -0.49
N TRP A 98 17.03 -14.10 -0.61
CA TRP A 98 16.53 -13.38 -1.78
C TRP A 98 17.56 -12.45 -2.45
N VAL A 99 18.49 -11.80 -1.73
CA VAL A 99 19.34 -10.71 -2.27
C VAL A 99 20.23 -11.13 -3.44
N ASN A 100 20.63 -12.40 -3.50
CA ASN A 100 21.49 -12.94 -4.56
C ASN A 100 20.70 -13.74 -5.62
N THR A 101 19.38 -13.71 -5.58
CA THR A 101 18.50 -14.43 -6.52
C THR A 101 17.96 -13.47 -7.57
N PRO A 102 18.47 -13.49 -8.83
CA PRO A 102 18.06 -12.51 -9.86
C PRO A 102 16.55 -12.45 -10.10
N ALA A 103 15.85 -13.58 -10.00
CA ALA A 103 14.41 -13.64 -10.19
C ALA A 103 13.62 -12.84 -9.15
N MET A 104 14.19 -12.56 -7.98
CA MET A 104 13.57 -11.72 -6.95
C MET A 104 13.54 -10.24 -7.33
N TYR A 105 14.35 -9.85 -8.31
CA TYR A 105 14.37 -8.50 -8.89
C TYR A 105 13.52 -8.38 -10.18
N ASP A 106 12.82 -9.46 -10.56
CA ASP A 106 11.86 -9.45 -11.65
C ASP A 106 10.44 -9.33 -11.10
N LYS A 107 9.72 -8.30 -11.55
CA LYS A 107 8.34 -8.01 -11.14
C LYS A 107 7.39 -9.19 -11.38
N ASP A 108 7.60 -9.97 -12.44
CA ASP A 108 6.75 -11.08 -12.86
C ASP A 108 7.43 -12.46 -12.66
N GLY A 109 8.62 -12.49 -12.04
CA GLY A 109 9.44 -13.68 -11.80
C GLY A 109 9.52 -14.14 -10.36
N TRP A 110 9.42 -13.21 -9.40
CA TRP A 110 9.65 -13.47 -7.98
C TRP A 110 8.70 -14.55 -7.40
N TYR A 111 7.41 -14.50 -7.75
CA TYR A 111 6.41 -15.46 -7.23
C TYR A 111 6.51 -16.85 -7.87
N LYS A 112 7.33 -17.02 -8.90
CA LYS A 112 7.61 -18.31 -9.55
C LYS A 112 8.71 -19.11 -8.85
N GLN A 113 9.39 -18.51 -7.86
CA GLN A 113 10.37 -19.23 -7.06
C GLN A 113 9.66 -20.29 -6.22
N ASP A 114 10.31 -21.45 -6.04
CA ASP A 114 9.68 -22.66 -5.50
C ASP A 114 8.86 -22.42 -4.24
N VAL A 115 9.38 -21.66 -3.28
CA VAL A 115 8.73 -21.36 -2.01
C VAL A 115 7.42 -20.57 -2.19
N TYR A 116 7.40 -19.63 -3.12
CA TYR A 116 6.22 -18.81 -3.40
C TYR A 116 5.26 -19.50 -4.36
N ALA A 117 5.78 -20.25 -5.34
CA ALA A 117 4.97 -21.07 -6.24
C ALA A 117 4.19 -22.14 -5.47
N ALA A 118 4.83 -22.80 -4.49
CA ALA A 118 4.17 -23.76 -3.61
C ALA A 118 3.05 -23.15 -2.76
N ALA A 119 3.15 -21.85 -2.46
CA ALA A 119 2.13 -21.08 -1.73
C ALA A 119 1.04 -20.48 -2.65
N ASN A 120 1.03 -20.75 -3.94
CA ASN A 120 0.16 -20.12 -4.95
C ASN A 120 0.23 -18.59 -4.92
N MET A 121 1.41 -18.03 -4.66
CA MET A 121 1.62 -16.59 -4.50
C MET A 121 1.24 -15.80 -5.77
N GLU A 122 1.40 -16.37 -6.95
CA GLU A 122 0.94 -15.75 -8.21
C GLU A 122 -0.56 -15.43 -8.15
N GLN A 123 -1.39 -16.35 -7.64
CA GLN A 123 -2.82 -16.09 -7.53
C GLN A 123 -3.12 -14.95 -6.55
N VAL A 124 -2.40 -14.90 -5.42
CA VAL A 124 -2.55 -13.82 -4.43
C VAL A 124 -2.14 -12.48 -5.03
N TRP A 125 -1.04 -12.46 -5.79
CA TRP A 125 -0.56 -11.29 -6.53
C TRP A 125 -1.60 -10.80 -7.54
N ARG A 126 -2.15 -11.72 -8.36
CA ARG A 126 -3.15 -11.37 -9.39
C ARG A 126 -4.44 -10.83 -8.81
N VAL A 127 -4.91 -11.35 -7.67
CA VAL A 127 -6.11 -10.81 -7.01
C VAL A 127 -5.97 -9.32 -6.75
N VAL A 128 -4.79 -8.87 -6.32
CA VAL A 128 -4.52 -7.46 -6.04
C VAL A 128 -4.33 -6.67 -7.32
N THR A 129 -3.48 -7.14 -8.23
CA THR A 129 -3.13 -6.40 -9.45
C THR A 129 -4.31 -6.29 -10.41
N ASP A 130 -5.07 -7.37 -10.60
CA ASP A 130 -6.27 -7.36 -11.43
C ASP A 130 -7.37 -6.50 -10.79
N GLY A 131 -7.48 -6.54 -9.45
CA GLY A 131 -8.39 -5.67 -8.69
C GLY A 131 -8.08 -4.18 -8.87
N LEU A 132 -6.79 -3.83 -8.84
CA LEU A 132 -6.33 -2.47 -9.10
C LEU A 132 -6.59 -2.06 -10.55
N ASP A 133 -6.24 -2.90 -11.51
CA ASP A 133 -6.44 -2.61 -12.93
C ASP A 133 -7.94 -2.48 -13.27
N ALA A 134 -8.80 -3.32 -12.70
CA ALA A 134 -10.25 -3.19 -12.84
C ALA A 134 -10.78 -1.88 -12.23
N LEU A 135 -10.25 -1.47 -11.08
CA LEU A 135 -10.59 -0.19 -10.48
C LEU A 135 -10.17 0.97 -11.39
N LEU A 136 -8.92 0.98 -11.86
CA LEU A 136 -8.42 2.03 -12.75
C LEU A 136 -9.18 2.07 -14.08
N ALA A 137 -9.55 0.91 -14.63
CA ALA A 137 -10.41 0.83 -15.82
C ALA A 137 -11.79 1.48 -15.60
N SER A 138 -12.37 1.32 -14.41
CA SER A 138 -13.64 2.00 -14.06
C SER A 138 -13.51 3.52 -13.97
N HIS A 139 -12.28 4.02 -13.81
CA HIS A 139 -11.91 5.43 -13.86
C HIS A 139 -11.33 5.86 -15.22
N GLY A 140 -11.45 5.02 -16.26
CA GLY A 140 -11.05 5.38 -17.62
C GLY A 140 -9.59 5.10 -17.97
N TYR A 141 -8.83 4.39 -17.12
CA TYR A 141 -7.43 4.02 -17.37
C TYR A 141 -7.30 2.50 -17.47
N ARG A 142 -7.19 1.97 -18.69
CA ARG A 142 -7.06 0.53 -18.97
C ARG A 142 -5.60 0.14 -19.16
N ARG A 143 -5.14 -0.87 -18.46
CA ARG A 143 -3.77 -1.37 -18.61
C ARG A 143 -3.54 -1.95 -20.01
N ASP A 144 -2.40 -1.58 -20.58
CA ASP A 144 -1.86 -2.09 -21.86
C ASP A 144 -0.35 -2.33 -21.67
N GLY A 145 0.02 -3.56 -21.34
CA GLY A 145 1.40 -3.89 -20.96
C GLY A 145 1.86 -3.12 -19.70
N ASN A 146 2.85 -2.25 -19.87
CA ASN A 146 3.41 -1.44 -18.79
C ASN A 146 2.91 0.01 -18.77
N ILE A 147 1.92 0.34 -19.60
CA ILE A 147 1.27 1.65 -19.65
C ILE A 147 -0.25 1.50 -19.43
N TYR A 148 -0.94 2.63 -19.38
CA TYR A 148 -2.41 2.68 -19.35
C TYR A 148 -2.92 3.46 -20.55
N ARG A 149 -4.02 2.98 -21.16
CA ARG A 149 -4.74 3.69 -22.21
C ARG A 149 -5.91 4.43 -21.61
N THR A 150 -6.12 5.64 -22.07
CA THR A 150 -7.28 6.46 -21.70
C THR A 150 -7.82 7.20 -22.93
N GLU A 151 -9.16 7.27 -23.05
CA GLU A 151 -9.80 8.05 -24.11
C GLU A 151 -9.86 9.54 -23.73
N LYS A 152 -9.92 9.82 -22.42
CA LYS A 152 -9.97 11.17 -21.87
C LYS A 152 -9.36 11.20 -20.49
N GLY A 153 -8.17 11.77 -20.37
CA GLY A 153 -7.53 12.02 -19.10
C GLY A 153 -8.35 12.99 -18.21
N HIS A 154 -8.25 12.82 -16.89
CA HIS A 154 -8.93 13.67 -15.92
C HIS A 154 -8.09 13.90 -14.66
N THR A 155 -8.52 14.83 -13.81
CA THR A 155 -7.79 15.24 -12.59
C THR A 155 -8.43 14.76 -11.30
N ASP A 156 -9.37 13.81 -11.36
CA ASP A 156 -9.99 13.24 -10.16
C ASP A 156 -8.95 12.59 -9.25
N THR A 157 -9.23 12.61 -7.97
CA THR A 157 -8.42 11.99 -6.93
C THR A 157 -9.15 10.82 -6.32
N ILE A 158 -8.50 9.65 -6.30
CA ILE A 158 -8.96 8.49 -5.54
C ILE A 158 -8.08 8.30 -4.31
N ALA A 159 -8.67 7.89 -3.19
CA ALA A 159 -7.96 7.53 -1.96
C ALA A 159 -8.19 6.06 -1.65
N LEU A 160 -7.09 5.31 -1.48
CA LEU A 160 -7.05 3.87 -1.18
C LEU A 160 -6.54 3.70 0.25
N PHE A 161 -7.42 3.35 1.19
CA PHE A 161 -7.03 3.08 2.58
C PHE A 161 -6.71 1.61 2.75
N CYS A 162 -5.45 1.30 3.03
CA CYS A 162 -4.94 -0.06 2.99
C CYS A 162 -3.81 -0.31 4.00
N HIS A 163 -2.81 -1.12 3.63
CA HIS A 163 -1.77 -1.67 4.51
C HIS A 163 -0.40 -1.52 3.88
N GLY A 164 0.67 -1.58 4.70
CA GLY A 164 2.02 -1.31 4.25
C GLY A 164 2.56 -2.33 3.25
N GLY A 165 2.32 -3.62 3.45
CA GLY A 165 2.77 -4.65 2.51
C GLY A 165 2.00 -4.62 1.20
N LEU A 166 0.69 -4.37 1.25
CA LEU A 166 -0.14 -4.20 0.07
C LEU A 166 0.26 -2.95 -0.73
N GLU A 167 0.59 -1.85 -0.06
CA GLU A 167 1.06 -0.63 -0.73
C GLU A 167 2.24 -0.89 -1.66
N MET A 168 3.19 -1.74 -1.22
CA MET A 168 4.33 -2.12 -2.05
C MET A 168 3.92 -2.91 -3.30
N VAL A 169 2.86 -3.74 -3.20
CA VAL A 169 2.27 -4.43 -4.36
C VAL A 169 1.69 -3.42 -5.36
N LEU A 170 0.92 -2.45 -4.87
CA LEU A 170 0.31 -1.42 -5.71
C LEU A 170 1.38 -0.59 -6.42
N LEU A 171 2.40 -0.13 -5.69
CA LEU A 171 3.53 0.63 -6.25
C LEU A 171 4.32 -0.19 -7.26
N SER A 172 4.64 -1.45 -6.92
CA SER A 172 5.33 -2.39 -7.83
C SER A 172 4.57 -2.51 -9.15
N HIS A 173 3.25 -2.72 -9.09
CA HIS A 173 2.43 -2.89 -10.27
C HIS A 173 2.30 -1.61 -11.11
N LEU A 174 2.12 -0.45 -10.46
CA LEU A 174 1.97 0.85 -11.14
C LEU A 174 3.29 1.36 -11.74
N CYS A 175 4.41 1.15 -11.05
CA CYS A 175 5.71 1.71 -11.42
C CYS A 175 6.63 0.71 -12.14
N GLY A 176 6.25 -0.56 -12.25
CA GLY A 176 7.05 -1.58 -12.94
C GLY A 176 8.31 -2.02 -12.16
N VAL A 177 8.32 -1.87 -10.84
CA VAL A 177 9.44 -2.24 -9.95
C VAL A 177 9.16 -3.59 -9.30
N ALA A 178 10.18 -4.44 -9.13
CA ALA A 178 10.02 -5.72 -8.43
C ALA A 178 9.59 -5.49 -6.97
N PRO A 179 8.64 -6.29 -6.43
CA PRO A 179 8.12 -6.06 -5.08
C PRO A 179 9.09 -6.46 -3.97
N MET A 180 9.99 -7.42 -4.19
CA MET A 180 10.94 -7.86 -3.15
C MET A 180 11.82 -6.71 -2.65
N PRO A 181 12.52 -5.93 -3.50
CA PRO A 181 13.22 -4.73 -3.07
C PRO A 181 12.30 -3.69 -2.40
N MET A 182 11.06 -3.55 -2.86
CA MET A 182 10.11 -2.61 -2.27
C MET A 182 9.79 -3.00 -0.82
N TRP A 183 9.47 -4.26 -0.55
CA TRP A 183 9.15 -4.73 0.80
C TRP A 183 10.31 -4.66 1.78
N HIS A 184 11.56 -4.83 1.29
CA HIS A 184 12.73 -4.93 2.18
C HIS A 184 13.48 -3.61 2.39
N HIS A 185 13.29 -2.64 1.50
CA HIS A 185 14.04 -1.38 1.55
C HIS A 185 13.17 -0.14 1.76
N PHE A 186 11.84 -0.27 1.67
CA PHE A 186 10.92 0.84 1.86
C PHE A 186 9.95 0.57 3.00
N VAL A 187 9.75 1.55 3.85
CA VAL A 187 8.80 1.47 4.98
C VAL A 187 7.81 2.62 4.87
N ALA A 188 6.56 2.28 4.57
CA ALA A 188 5.45 3.20 4.74
C ALA A 188 4.99 3.13 6.21
N LEU A 189 5.20 4.18 6.99
CA LEU A 189 4.80 4.21 8.40
C LEU A 189 3.27 4.27 8.57
N PRO A 190 2.71 3.89 9.73
CA PRO A 190 1.28 4.06 10.00
C PRO A 190 0.79 5.48 9.69
N SER A 191 -0.41 5.60 9.17
CA SER A 191 -1.07 6.80 8.66
C SER A 191 -0.36 7.55 7.52
N SER A 192 0.75 7.03 6.99
CA SER A 192 1.45 7.67 5.88
C SER A 192 0.63 7.72 4.60
N VAL A 193 0.97 8.69 3.75
CA VAL A 193 0.34 8.92 2.45
C VAL A 193 1.38 8.83 1.34
N THR A 194 1.16 7.92 0.41
CA THR A 194 1.92 7.86 -0.84
C THR A 194 1.08 8.44 -1.97
N THR A 195 1.68 9.31 -2.76
CA THR A 195 0.98 10.08 -3.80
C THR A 195 1.51 9.71 -5.18
N LEU A 196 0.60 9.32 -6.08
CA LEU A 196 0.90 9.10 -7.49
C LEU A 196 0.05 10.00 -8.36
N TYR A 197 0.60 10.36 -9.52
CA TYR A 197 -0.11 11.08 -10.59
C TYR A 197 0.00 10.32 -11.90
N THR A 198 -1.04 10.39 -12.72
CA THR A 198 -0.92 10.04 -14.14
C THR A 198 -0.12 11.11 -14.88
N GLU A 199 0.76 10.68 -15.76
CA GLU A 199 1.47 11.54 -16.71
C GLU A 199 1.19 11.04 -18.12
N GLU A 200 0.64 11.91 -18.95
CA GLU A 200 0.35 11.68 -20.36
C GLU A 200 1.26 12.60 -21.19
N ARG A 201 2.30 12.03 -21.82
CA ARG A 201 3.17 12.74 -22.76
C ARG A 201 2.79 12.50 -24.22
N ILE A 202 2.00 11.46 -24.43
CA ILE A 202 1.38 11.09 -25.69
C ILE A 202 -0.11 10.98 -25.40
N GLU A 203 -0.94 11.56 -26.23
CA GLU A 203 -2.40 11.54 -26.07
C GLU A 203 -2.90 10.09 -25.95
N GLY A 204 -3.65 9.81 -24.89
CA GLY A 204 -4.20 8.49 -24.61
C GLY A 204 -3.23 7.48 -24.01
N GLU A 205 -1.97 7.85 -23.72
CA GLU A 205 -0.96 6.99 -23.10
C GLU A 205 -0.55 7.56 -21.73
N ALA A 206 -0.95 6.90 -20.66
CA ALA A 206 -0.66 7.32 -19.30
C ALA A 206 0.31 6.35 -18.60
N VAL A 207 1.19 6.90 -17.76
CA VAL A 207 1.99 6.17 -16.77
C VAL A 207 1.72 6.77 -15.40
N PHE A 208 1.88 5.99 -14.34
CA PHE A 208 1.81 6.49 -12.97
C PHE A 208 3.19 6.86 -12.44
N ARG A 209 3.31 8.05 -11.84
CA ARG A 209 4.55 8.51 -11.20
C ARG A 209 4.31 8.73 -9.73
N CYS A 210 5.14 8.10 -8.91
CA CYS A 210 5.18 8.34 -7.47
C CYS A 210 5.91 9.66 -7.21
N CYS A 211 5.19 10.65 -6.70
CA CYS A 211 5.71 11.99 -6.40
C CYS A 211 6.01 12.19 -4.92
N GLY A 212 5.50 11.32 -4.06
CA GLY A 212 5.78 11.32 -2.62
C GLY A 212 5.50 9.93 -2.07
N PHE A 213 6.48 9.34 -1.39
CA PHE A 213 6.34 8.04 -0.74
C PHE A 213 6.31 8.21 0.77
N GLY A 214 5.33 7.62 1.44
CA GLY A 214 5.29 7.50 2.88
C GLY A 214 5.25 8.83 3.65
N ASP A 215 4.63 9.88 3.10
CA ASP A 215 4.56 11.20 3.73
C ASP A 215 3.77 11.15 5.04
N ILE A 216 4.44 11.54 6.13
CA ILE A 216 3.93 11.66 7.50
C ILE A 216 3.96 13.11 8.02
N GLY A 217 4.02 14.09 7.13
CA GLY A 217 4.10 15.51 7.50
C GLY A 217 2.98 15.99 8.42
N HIS A 218 1.80 15.33 8.38
CA HIS A 218 0.68 15.61 9.30
C HIS A 218 1.01 15.27 10.76
N LEU A 219 1.82 14.23 11.01
CA LEU A 219 2.24 13.86 12.36
C LEU A 219 3.17 14.93 12.93
N TYR A 220 4.20 15.31 12.20
CA TYR A 220 5.12 16.38 12.61
C TYR A 220 4.41 17.71 12.81
N ALA A 221 3.47 18.06 11.94
CA ALA A 221 2.68 19.27 12.07
C ALA A 221 1.78 19.26 13.33
N GLY A 222 1.30 18.09 13.74
CA GLY A 222 0.47 17.87 14.92
C GLY A 222 1.26 17.58 16.21
N GLY A 223 2.60 17.50 16.13
CA GLY A 223 3.44 17.14 17.29
C GLY A 223 3.28 15.69 17.75
N GLU A 224 2.81 14.80 16.89
CA GLU A 224 2.70 13.37 17.16
C GLU A 224 3.91 12.63 16.60
N GLU A 225 4.57 11.81 17.43
CA GLU A 225 5.67 10.97 16.98
C GLU A 225 5.15 9.83 16.09
N PRO A 226 5.87 9.48 15.00
CA PRO A 226 5.50 8.34 14.17
C PRO A 226 5.48 7.02 14.94
N SER A 227 4.56 6.12 14.61
CA SER A 227 4.57 4.76 15.15
C SER A 227 5.74 3.95 14.57
N LYS A 228 6.42 3.18 15.43
CA LYS A 228 7.52 2.29 15.07
C LYS A 228 7.06 0.84 14.83
N SER A 229 5.74 0.59 14.81
CA SER A 229 5.15 -0.76 14.75
C SER A 229 5.51 -1.53 13.45
N SER A 230 5.95 -0.84 12.40
CA SER A 230 6.24 -1.42 11.08
C SER A 230 7.72 -1.70 10.84
N ARG A 231 8.58 -1.38 11.79
CA ARG A 231 10.02 -1.47 11.59
C ARG A 231 10.58 -2.65 12.35
N PHE A 232 11.48 -3.38 11.71
CA PHE A 232 12.34 -4.35 12.39
C PHE A 232 13.38 -3.61 13.24
N PRO A 233 13.96 -4.27 14.28
CA PRO A 233 15.11 -3.74 15.03
C PRO A 233 16.26 -3.39 14.08
N GLU A 234 16.98 -2.31 14.36
CA GLU A 234 18.11 -1.86 13.55
C GLU A 234 19.38 -2.72 13.79
N THR A 235 19.44 -3.40 14.92
CA THR A 235 20.53 -4.31 15.26
C THR A 235 19.99 -5.62 15.81
N PHE A 236 20.74 -6.69 15.63
CA PHE A 236 20.34 -8.04 16.11
C PHE A 236 20.22 -8.13 17.64
N HIS A 237 20.99 -7.36 18.37
CA HIS A 237 21.06 -7.45 19.83
C HIS A 237 20.28 -6.34 20.57
N SER A 238 19.51 -5.57 19.87
CA SER A 238 18.75 -4.46 20.46
C SER A 238 17.40 -4.27 19.77
N ASP A 239 16.35 -4.05 20.54
CA ASP A 239 15.04 -3.66 20.03
C ASP A 239 14.95 -2.15 19.71
N CYS A 240 16.07 -1.43 19.80
CA CYS A 240 16.10 0.01 19.53
C CYS A 240 15.78 0.30 18.06
N LYS A 241 14.95 1.31 17.86
CA LYS A 241 14.58 1.86 16.57
C LYS A 241 14.68 3.38 16.69
N HIS A 242 15.57 4.00 15.90
CA HIS A 242 15.64 5.46 15.84
C HIS A 242 14.36 6.08 15.31
N ASP A 243 14.15 7.34 15.65
CA ASP A 243 13.02 8.15 15.18
C ASP A 243 13.23 8.63 13.75
#